data_1335eefb165dcb0b5fa862dba5ea27d4
#
_entry.id   1335eefb165dcb0b5fa862dba5ea27d4
#
_cell.length_a   1.000
_cell.length_b   1.000
_cell.length_c   1.000
_cell.angle_alpha   90.00
_cell.angle_beta   90.00
_cell.angle_gamma   90.00
#
_symmetry.space_group_name_H-M   'P 1'
#
loop_
_entity.id
_entity.type
_entity.pdbx_description
1 polymer ?
#
loop_
_entity_poly.entity_id
_entity_poly.type
_entity_poly.pdbx_seq_one_letter_code
_entity_poly.pdbx_strand_id
1 'polypeptide(L)'
;MIPSGLELDRLIHERVRLAIVSALAVNESLTFNELKQLLNTTDGNLSVHARKLEEAQYVVCHKFFDGRMPKTEYRLTASGRRALEGYLNHMESVIRATRGG
;
A
#
# COMPACT_ATOMS: atom_id res chain seq x y z
N MET A 1 27.15 -8.13 -1.30
CA MET A 1 26.32 -9.03 -0.49
C MET A 1 25.06 -8.33 -0.04
N ILE A 2 23.95 -8.96 -0.23
CA ILE A 2 22.70 -8.43 0.28
C ILE A 2 22.66 -8.72 1.79
N PRO A 3 22.41 -7.72 2.63
CA PRO A 3 22.37 -7.94 4.07
C PRO A 3 21.36 -9.02 4.44
N SER A 4 21.71 -9.87 5.40
CA SER A 4 20.77 -10.86 5.91
C SER A 4 19.59 -10.14 6.54
N GLY A 5 18.41 -10.68 6.36
CA GLY A 5 17.19 -10.02 6.80
C GLY A 5 16.64 -9.00 5.84
N LEU A 6 17.30 -8.83 4.69
CA LEU A 6 16.79 -7.98 3.63
C LEU A 6 15.68 -8.71 2.88
N GLU A 7 14.76 -9.29 3.60
CA GLU A 7 13.54 -9.78 3.00
C GLU A 7 12.61 -8.61 2.81
N LEU A 8 12.34 -8.30 1.57
CA LEU A 8 11.33 -7.31 1.25
C LEU A 8 9.99 -7.81 1.76
N ASP A 9 9.22 -6.92 2.35
CA ASP A 9 7.89 -7.26 2.81
C ASP A 9 7.09 -7.79 1.62
N ARG A 10 6.75 -9.07 1.65
CA ARG A 10 6.09 -9.74 0.53
C ARG A 10 4.72 -9.17 0.24
N LEU A 11 4.07 -8.66 1.27
CA LEU A 11 2.76 -8.07 1.11
C LEU A 11 2.86 -6.74 0.35
N ILE A 12 3.84 -5.92 0.71
CA ILE A 12 4.06 -4.63 0.05
C ILE A 12 4.79 -4.80 -1.28
N HIS A 13 5.66 -5.81 -1.37
CA HIS A 13 6.45 -6.06 -2.59
C HIS A 13 5.57 -6.68 -3.67
N GLU A 14 4.58 -5.95 -4.08
CA GLU A 14 3.69 -6.29 -5.18
C GLU A 14 3.19 -4.96 -5.75
N ARG A 15 3.13 -4.85 -7.07
CA ARG A 15 2.92 -3.59 -7.75
C ARG A 15 1.68 -2.82 -7.27
N VAL A 16 0.54 -3.49 -7.20
CA VAL A 16 -0.72 -2.83 -6.85
C VAL A 16 -0.74 -2.47 -5.37
N ARG A 17 -0.33 -3.40 -4.50
CA ARG A 17 -0.31 -3.15 -3.07
C ARG A 17 0.69 -2.06 -2.69
N LEU A 18 1.86 -2.05 -3.31
CA LEU A 18 2.83 -0.98 -3.10
C LEU A 18 2.24 0.38 -3.51
N ALA A 19 1.54 0.40 -4.64
CA ALA A 19 0.90 1.63 -5.10
C ALA A 19 -0.19 2.10 -4.13
N ILE A 20 -0.98 1.18 -3.58
CA ILE A 20 -2.01 1.52 -2.60
C ILE A 20 -1.40 2.16 -1.36
N VAL A 21 -0.43 1.49 -0.74
CA VAL A 21 0.16 2.01 0.51
C VAL A 21 0.93 3.31 0.26
N SER A 22 1.57 3.44 -0.89
CA SER A 22 2.28 4.67 -1.26
C SER A 22 1.31 5.84 -1.43
N ALA A 23 0.19 5.62 -2.10
CA ALA A 23 -0.83 6.65 -2.28
C ALA A 23 -1.42 7.08 -0.94
N LEU A 24 -1.67 6.13 -0.03
CA LEU A 24 -2.21 6.40 1.28
C LEU A 24 -1.18 7.02 2.25
N ALA A 25 0.10 6.88 1.94
CA ALA A 25 1.15 7.52 2.74
C ALA A 25 1.15 9.04 2.57
N VAL A 26 0.69 9.53 1.43
CA VAL A 26 0.68 10.97 1.11
C VAL A 26 -0.72 11.56 1.05
N ASN A 27 -1.74 10.77 1.37
CA ASN A 27 -3.13 11.22 1.45
C ASN A 27 -3.73 10.70 2.73
N GLU A 28 -4.48 11.53 3.43
CA GLU A 28 -5.12 11.13 4.69
C GLU A 28 -6.07 9.95 4.49
N SER A 29 -6.84 9.98 3.43
CA SER A 29 -7.71 8.89 3.04
C SER A 29 -7.98 8.97 1.55
N LEU A 30 -8.32 7.82 0.95
CA LEU A 30 -8.74 7.75 -0.44
C LEU A 30 -9.91 6.78 -0.53
N THR A 31 -10.90 7.15 -1.35
CA THR A 31 -12.01 6.24 -1.61
C THR A 31 -11.58 5.12 -2.56
N PHE A 32 -12.37 4.06 -2.58
CA PHE A 32 -12.16 2.96 -3.51
C PHE A 32 -12.06 3.47 -4.96
N ASN A 33 -12.97 4.36 -5.34
CA ASN A 33 -12.97 4.89 -6.71
C ASN A 33 -11.76 5.77 -6.99
N GLU A 34 -11.33 6.57 -6.02
CA GLU A 34 -10.12 7.37 -6.17
C GLU A 34 -8.88 6.51 -6.35
N LEU A 35 -8.76 5.46 -5.55
CA LEU A 35 -7.65 4.50 -5.69
C LEU A 35 -7.71 3.80 -7.05
N LYS A 36 -8.89 3.38 -7.46
CA LYS A 36 -9.06 2.72 -8.75
C LYS A 36 -8.58 3.59 -9.90
N GLN A 37 -8.93 4.87 -9.88
CA GLN A 37 -8.52 5.81 -10.91
C GLN A 37 -7.02 6.09 -10.85
N LEU A 38 -6.49 6.33 -9.66
CA LEU A 38 -5.06 6.59 -9.48
C LEU A 38 -4.20 5.43 -9.98
N LEU A 39 -4.61 4.21 -9.69
CA LEU A 39 -3.87 3.03 -10.04
C LEU A 39 -4.19 2.49 -11.43
N ASN A 40 -5.21 3.03 -12.06
CA ASN A 40 -5.68 2.57 -13.37
C ASN A 40 -5.89 1.05 -13.39
N THR A 41 -6.66 0.57 -12.44
CA THR A 41 -6.91 -0.85 -12.25
C THR A 41 -8.41 -1.16 -12.30
N THR A 42 -8.77 -2.43 -12.16
CA THR A 42 -10.17 -2.88 -12.15
C THR A 42 -10.69 -3.01 -10.72
N ASP A 43 -12.01 -3.02 -10.58
CA ASP A 43 -12.66 -3.23 -9.28
C ASP A 43 -12.19 -4.54 -8.64
N GLY A 44 -12.19 -5.62 -9.40
CA GLY A 44 -11.81 -6.93 -8.88
C GLY A 44 -10.37 -6.98 -8.43
N ASN A 45 -9.47 -6.42 -9.23
CA ASN A 45 -8.05 -6.41 -8.90
C ASN A 45 -7.79 -5.56 -7.66
N LEU A 46 -8.38 -4.36 -7.58
CA LEU A 46 -8.24 -3.49 -6.43
C LEU A 46 -8.81 -4.15 -5.17
N SER A 47 -10.00 -4.76 -5.27
CA SER A 47 -10.66 -5.42 -4.13
C SER A 47 -9.79 -6.51 -3.51
N VAL A 48 -9.17 -7.35 -4.34
CA VAL A 48 -8.31 -8.44 -3.87
C VAL A 48 -7.11 -7.89 -3.11
N HIS A 49 -6.45 -6.90 -3.68
CA HIS A 49 -5.24 -6.35 -3.06
C HIS A 49 -5.55 -5.50 -1.82
N ALA A 50 -6.61 -4.71 -1.86
CA ALA A 50 -7.03 -3.93 -0.71
C ALA A 50 -7.39 -4.83 0.47
N ARG A 51 -8.07 -5.95 0.19
CA ARG A 51 -8.44 -6.91 1.24
C ARG A 51 -7.21 -7.52 1.90
N LYS A 52 -6.20 -7.88 1.13
CA LYS A 52 -4.95 -8.42 1.69
C LYS A 52 -4.27 -7.43 2.62
N LEU A 53 -4.26 -6.16 2.25
CA LEU A 53 -3.70 -5.11 3.10
C LEU A 53 -4.54 -4.89 4.36
N GLU A 54 -5.85 -4.98 4.25
CA GLU A 54 -6.76 -4.84 5.38
C GLU A 54 -6.58 -6.02 6.36
N GLU A 55 -6.49 -7.24 5.86
CA GLU A 55 -6.26 -8.42 6.68
C GLU A 55 -4.93 -8.36 7.44
N ALA A 56 -3.92 -7.78 6.83
CA ALA A 56 -2.62 -7.56 7.47
C ALA A 56 -2.62 -6.35 8.40
N GLN A 57 -3.73 -5.61 8.46
CA GLN A 57 -3.87 -4.39 9.27
C GLN A 57 -2.93 -3.26 8.83
N TYR A 58 -2.54 -3.26 7.57
CA TYR A 58 -1.77 -2.15 7.00
C TYR A 58 -2.66 -1.00 6.57
N VAL A 59 -3.91 -1.28 6.27
CA VAL A 59 -4.92 -0.27 5.98
C VAL A 59 -6.20 -0.57 6.76
N VAL A 60 -6.98 0.46 7.03
CA VAL A 60 -8.33 0.32 7.56
C VAL A 60 -9.32 0.77 6.50
N CYS A 61 -10.44 0.09 6.46
CA CYS A 61 -11.53 0.35 5.53
C CYS A 61 -12.70 0.93 6.30
N HIS A 62 -13.23 2.03 5.81
CA HIS A 62 -14.41 2.66 6.40
C HIS A 62 -15.49 2.78 5.34
N LYS A 63 -16.66 2.20 5.62
CA LYS A 63 -17.82 2.28 4.75
C LYS A 63 -18.79 3.31 5.29
N PHE A 64 -19.26 4.17 4.41
CA PHE A 64 -20.17 5.25 4.80
C PHE A 64 -21.10 5.60 3.65
N PHE A 65 -22.08 6.44 3.93
CA PHE A 65 -22.96 6.94 2.90
C PHE A 65 -22.67 8.42 2.65
N ASP A 66 -22.54 8.76 1.38
CA ASP A 66 -22.49 10.14 0.92
C ASP A 66 -23.86 10.41 0.30
N GLY A 67 -24.75 10.99 1.10
CA GLY A 67 -26.15 11.06 0.73
C GLY A 67 -26.73 9.65 0.69
N ARG A 68 -27.20 9.20 -0.48
CA ARG A 68 -27.73 7.85 -0.69
C ARG A 68 -26.70 6.91 -1.30
N MET A 69 -25.51 7.43 -1.60
CA MET A 69 -24.47 6.64 -2.27
C MET A 69 -23.58 5.97 -1.24
N PRO A 70 -23.49 4.64 -1.24
CA PRO A 70 -22.51 3.95 -0.39
C PRO A 70 -21.11 4.22 -0.91
N LYS A 71 -20.20 4.52 0.00
CA LYS A 71 -18.80 4.75 -0.33
C LYS A 71 -17.90 3.98 0.61
N THR A 72 -16.72 3.64 0.11
CA THR A 72 -15.69 2.96 0.88
C THR A 72 -14.43 3.82 0.80
N GLU A 73 -13.83 4.09 1.94
CA GLU A 73 -12.54 4.78 1.97
C GLU A 73 -11.52 3.98 2.75
N TYR A 74 -10.27 4.23 2.48
CA TYR A 74 -9.13 3.55 3.09
C TYR A 74 -8.18 4.56 3.70
N ARG A 75 -7.55 4.16 4.80
CA ARG A 75 -6.51 4.94 5.46
C ARG A 75 -5.34 4.01 5.78
N LEU A 76 -4.14 4.55 5.73
CA LEU A 76 -2.96 3.81 6.12
C LEU A 76 -2.88 3.78 7.65
N THR A 77 -2.59 2.61 8.22
CA THR A 77 -2.39 2.47 9.65
C THR A 77 -0.95 2.83 10.01
N ALA A 78 -0.67 3.00 11.30
CA ALA A 78 0.71 3.18 11.76
C ALA A 78 1.56 1.96 11.40
N SER A 79 1.00 0.77 11.50
CA SER A 79 1.67 -0.47 11.11
C SER A 79 1.98 -0.48 9.61
N GLY A 80 1.03 -0.07 8.78
CA GLY A 80 1.24 0.03 7.33
C GLY A 80 2.31 1.05 6.97
N ARG A 81 2.34 2.18 7.66
CA ARG A 81 3.37 3.20 7.45
C ARG A 81 4.75 2.68 7.81
N ARG A 82 4.87 1.99 8.94
CA ARG A 82 6.16 1.39 9.34
C ARG A 82 6.62 0.33 8.34
N ALA A 83 5.69 -0.48 7.84
CA ALA A 83 6.01 -1.49 6.85
C ALA A 83 6.50 -0.86 5.54
N LEU A 84 5.85 0.21 5.10
CA LEU A 84 6.29 0.94 3.90
C LEU A 84 7.66 1.56 4.10
N GLU A 85 7.90 2.20 5.24
CA GLU A 85 9.20 2.79 5.55
C GLU A 85 10.31 1.74 5.55
N GLY A 86 10.05 0.58 6.17
CA GLY A 86 10.99 -0.53 6.16
C GLY A 86 11.27 -1.04 4.76
N TYR A 87 10.23 -1.16 3.95
CA TYR A 87 10.36 -1.57 2.55
C TYR A 87 11.23 -0.59 1.77
N LEU A 88 10.98 0.70 1.91
CA LEU A 88 11.74 1.73 1.20
C LEU A 88 13.19 1.75 1.63
N ASN A 89 13.47 1.56 2.92
CA ASN A 89 14.84 1.49 3.42
C ASN A 89 15.58 0.28 2.84
N HIS A 90 14.91 -0.86 2.74
CA HIS A 90 15.50 -2.06 2.13
C HIS A 90 15.78 -1.82 0.64
N MET A 91 14.85 -1.22 -0.07
CA MET A 91 15.05 -0.91 -1.49
C MET A 91 16.19 0.07 -1.69
N GLU A 92 16.31 1.05 -0.83
CA GLU A 92 17.41 2.00 -0.89
C GLU A 92 18.75 1.30 -0.70
N SER A 93 18.84 0.36 0.24
CA SER A 93 20.05 -0.43 0.45
C SER A 93 20.39 -1.27 -0.77
N VAL A 94 19.39 -1.89 -1.40
CA VAL A 94 19.59 -2.67 -2.63
C VAL A 94 20.10 -1.78 -3.75
N ILE A 95 19.51 -0.62 -3.93
CA ILE A 95 19.90 0.34 -4.96
C ILE A 95 21.35 0.77 -4.77
N ARG A 96 21.74 1.09 -3.55
CA ARG A 96 23.12 1.47 -3.23
C ARG A 96 24.09 0.34 -3.53
N ALA A 97 23.74 -0.89 -3.13
CA ALA A 97 24.60 -2.06 -3.38
C ALA A 97 24.78 -2.32 -4.87
N THR A 98 23.71 -2.19 -5.64
CA THR A 98 23.77 -2.44 -7.10
C THR A 98 24.51 -1.33 -7.85
N ARG A 99 24.56 -0.13 -7.30
CA ARG A 99 25.27 1.00 -7.92
C ARG A 99 26.73 1.11 -7.47
N GLY A 100 27.19 0.22 -6.61
CA GLY A 100 28.59 0.16 -6.19
C GLY A 100 29.05 1.32 -5.33
N GLY A 101 28.12 2.01 -4.70
CA GLY A 101 28.56 3.15 -3.92
C GLY A 101 27.73 3.43 -2.72
#